data_60465cbe63353a0ad3794d34edbf24d8
#
_entry.id   60465cbe63353a0ad3794d34edbf24d8
#
_cell.length_a   1.000
_cell.length_b   1.000
_cell.length_c   1.000
_cell.angle_alpha   90.00
_cell.angle_beta   90.00
_cell.angle_gamma   90.00
#
_symmetry.space_group_name_H-M   'P 1'
#
loop_
_entity.id
_entity.type
_entity.pdbx_description
1 polymer ?
#
loop_
_entity_poly.entity_id
_entity_poly.type
_entity_poly.pdbx_seq_one_letter_code
_entity_poly.pdbx_strand_id
1 'polypeptide(L)'
;MDYPQLELKDFKGPKAIFETSEGCFEIALFPEQAPKTVENFVGLAKKHYYDGLIFHRIIDDFIIQGGDPTGTGMGGESLWGKPFNDEFSNQLFNLKGALSMANAGPNTNGSQFFIVTNAHLDPSMQAQLSEAGFPEPIIEAYKQGGTPWLDHRHTVFGQVLSGLSVVEKISKVKTGANDKPVEPVTIDQVTIED
;
A
#
# COMPACT_ATOMS: atom_id res chain seq x y z
N MET A 1 21.39 -7.31 6.27
CA MET A 1 20.23 -6.44 6.54
C MET A 1 19.01 -7.24 6.17
N ASP A 2 18.03 -7.32 7.06
CA ASP A 2 16.85 -8.11 6.85
C ASP A 2 15.77 -7.28 6.13
N TYR A 3 15.06 -7.90 5.20
CA TYR A 3 14.00 -7.27 4.43
C TYR A 3 12.68 -7.96 4.78
N PRO A 4 11.89 -7.42 5.71
CA PRO A 4 10.72 -8.10 6.23
C PRO A 4 9.67 -8.44 5.16
N GLN A 5 9.64 -7.69 4.07
CA GLN A 5 8.75 -7.99 2.93
C GLN A 5 9.10 -9.30 2.21
N LEU A 6 10.33 -9.79 2.34
CA LEU A 6 10.79 -11.03 1.71
C LEU A 6 10.68 -12.25 2.65
N GLU A 7 10.32 -12.04 3.92
CA GLU A 7 10.31 -13.07 4.98
C GLU A 7 8.91 -13.27 5.59
N LEU A 8 7.88 -13.34 4.73
CA LEU A 8 6.49 -13.37 5.17
C LEU A 8 5.98 -14.74 5.58
N LYS A 9 6.70 -15.82 5.27
CA LYS A 9 6.21 -17.20 5.45
C LYS A 9 5.78 -17.52 6.89
N ASP A 10 6.51 -16.99 7.86
CA ASP A 10 6.24 -17.20 9.29
C ASP A 10 6.00 -15.87 10.02
N PHE A 11 5.40 -14.90 9.32
CA PHE A 11 5.14 -13.57 9.87
C PHE A 11 4.26 -13.66 11.13
N LYS A 12 4.72 -13.05 12.21
CA LYS A 12 4.05 -13.03 13.52
C LYS A 12 3.69 -11.62 14.00
N GLY A 13 3.93 -10.62 13.19
CA GLY A 13 3.60 -9.24 13.52
C GLY A 13 2.12 -8.92 13.30
N PRO A 14 1.75 -7.65 13.52
CA PRO A 14 0.37 -7.21 13.32
C PRO A 14 -0.05 -7.31 11.87
N LYS A 15 -1.32 -7.64 11.64
CA LYS A 15 -1.92 -7.79 10.32
C LYS A 15 -3.18 -6.96 10.20
N ALA A 16 -3.43 -6.47 8.99
CA ALA A 16 -4.71 -5.88 8.62
C ALA A 16 -5.46 -6.84 7.71
N ILE A 17 -6.69 -7.16 8.07
CA ILE A 17 -7.58 -8.01 7.29
C ILE A 17 -8.59 -7.10 6.60
N PHE A 18 -8.54 -7.06 5.27
CA PHE A 18 -9.47 -6.31 4.43
C PHE A 18 -10.59 -7.22 3.95
N GLU A 19 -11.81 -6.89 4.30
CA GLU A 19 -13.02 -7.48 3.72
C GLU A 19 -13.57 -6.48 2.70
N THR A 20 -13.64 -6.88 1.43
CA THR A 20 -14.08 -5.99 0.36
C THR A 20 -15.21 -6.61 -0.45
N SER A 21 -15.87 -5.80 -1.26
CA SER A 21 -16.89 -6.27 -2.20
C SER A 21 -16.37 -7.28 -3.23
N GLU A 22 -15.04 -7.37 -3.41
CA GLU A 22 -14.40 -8.28 -4.37
C GLU A 22 -13.74 -9.49 -3.69
N GLY A 23 -13.73 -9.56 -2.37
CA GLY A 23 -13.12 -10.62 -1.58
C GLY A 23 -12.23 -10.09 -0.46
N CYS A 24 -11.53 -10.99 0.21
CA CYS A 24 -10.70 -10.67 1.37
C CYS A 24 -9.22 -10.83 1.06
N PHE A 25 -8.41 -10.02 1.71
CA PHE A 25 -6.96 -10.15 1.69
C PHE A 25 -6.36 -9.66 2.99
N GLU A 26 -5.15 -10.14 3.30
CA GLU A 26 -4.43 -9.80 4.52
C GLU A 26 -3.13 -9.08 4.19
N ILE A 27 -2.79 -8.09 5.01
CA ILE A 27 -1.56 -7.31 4.88
C ILE A 27 -0.76 -7.39 6.16
N ALA A 28 0.51 -7.79 6.06
CA ALA A 28 1.48 -7.69 7.14
C ALA A 28 1.85 -6.22 7.35
N LEU A 29 1.89 -5.75 8.60
CA LEU A 29 2.27 -4.38 8.95
C LEU A 29 3.65 -4.38 9.63
N PHE A 30 4.44 -3.31 9.40
CA PHE A 30 5.83 -3.22 9.84
C PHE A 30 6.05 -2.04 10.81
N PRO A 31 5.61 -2.16 12.08
CA PRO A 31 5.73 -1.07 13.05
C PRO A 31 7.16 -0.73 13.46
N GLU A 32 8.11 -1.63 13.29
CA GLU A 32 9.52 -1.35 13.59
C GLU A 32 10.12 -0.37 12.59
N GLN A 33 9.75 -0.48 11.32
CA GLN A 33 10.28 0.35 10.24
C GLN A 33 9.47 1.64 10.03
N ALA A 34 8.18 1.61 10.31
CA ALA A 34 7.28 2.74 10.11
C ALA A 34 6.30 2.88 11.29
N PRO A 35 6.81 3.22 12.50
CA PRO A 35 6.02 3.16 13.72
C PRO A 35 4.82 4.12 13.75
N LYS A 36 4.98 5.36 13.31
CA LYS A 36 3.90 6.35 13.27
C LYS A 36 2.87 6.03 12.20
N THR A 37 3.32 5.57 11.06
CA THR A 37 2.46 5.21 9.93
C THR A 37 1.58 4.01 10.31
N VAL A 38 2.15 2.99 10.93
CA VAL A 38 1.40 1.83 11.41
C VAL A 38 0.45 2.23 12.55
N GLU A 39 0.88 3.05 13.51
CA GLU A 39 0.03 3.58 14.59
C GLU A 39 -1.19 4.31 14.01
N ASN A 40 -0.97 5.17 13.02
CA ASN A 40 -2.03 5.89 12.32
C ASN A 40 -3.04 4.94 11.68
N PHE A 41 -2.55 4.02 10.85
CA PHE A 41 -3.40 3.07 10.12
C PHE A 41 -4.18 2.16 11.08
N VAL A 42 -3.52 1.59 12.07
CA VAL A 42 -4.14 0.72 13.08
C VAL A 42 -5.19 1.48 13.89
N GLY A 43 -4.87 2.68 14.32
CA GLY A 43 -5.80 3.53 15.08
C GLY A 43 -7.03 3.91 14.27
N LEU A 44 -6.87 4.27 13.02
CA LEU A 44 -7.99 4.57 12.12
C LEU A 44 -8.84 3.33 11.87
N ALA A 45 -8.22 2.18 11.60
CA ALA A 45 -8.94 0.92 11.39
C ALA A 45 -9.75 0.51 12.62
N LYS A 46 -9.18 0.62 13.82
CA LYS A 46 -9.87 0.30 15.09
C LYS A 46 -11.03 1.26 15.39
N LYS A 47 -11.01 2.45 14.83
CA LYS A 47 -12.13 3.41 14.88
C LYS A 47 -13.15 3.22 13.77
N HIS A 48 -13.03 2.18 12.98
CA HIS A 48 -13.90 1.91 11.82
C HIS A 48 -13.87 3.01 10.74
N TYR A 49 -12.78 3.76 10.68
CA TYR A 49 -12.64 4.89 9.75
C TYR A 49 -12.68 4.45 8.29
N TYR A 50 -12.13 3.28 7.97
CA TYR A 50 -12.07 2.75 6.62
C TYR A 50 -13.31 1.98 6.20
N ASP A 51 -14.20 1.65 7.14
CA ASP A 51 -15.40 0.88 6.84
C ASP A 51 -16.33 1.65 5.91
N GLY A 52 -16.75 1.01 4.82
CA GLY A 52 -17.62 1.62 3.82
C GLY A 52 -16.93 2.53 2.80
N LEU A 53 -15.63 2.75 2.91
CA LEU A 53 -14.88 3.56 1.95
C LEU A 53 -14.61 2.78 0.66
N ILE A 54 -14.36 3.50 -0.43
CA ILE A 54 -14.08 2.90 -1.74
C ILE A 54 -12.60 3.02 -2.11
N PHE A 55 -12.15 2.15 -3.01
CA PHE A 55 -10.92 2.41 -3.77
C PHE A 55 -11.28 3.40 -4.88
N HIS A 56 -11.04 4.69 -4.62
CA HIS A 56 -11.47 5.77 -5.50
C HIS A 56 -10.58 5.98 -6.73
N ARG A 57 -9.37 5.39 -6.72
CA ARG A 57 -8.43 5.49 -7.83
C ARG A 57 -7.76 4.14 -8.05
N ILE A 58 -8.03 3.55 -9.21
CA ILE A 58 -7.45 2.25 -9.61
C ILE A 58 -6.83 2.43 -10.98
N ILE A 59 -5.54 2.15 -11.08
CA ILE A 59 -4.80 2.16 -12.34
C ILE A 59 -4.21 0.77 -12.55
N ASP A 60 -4.67 0.09 -13.58
CA ASP A 60 -4.18 -1.24 -13.95
C ASP A 60 -2.65 -1.24 -14.10
N ASP A 61 -2.03 -2.30 -13.62
CA ASP A 61 -0.57 -2.48 -13.65
C ASP A 61 0.20 -1.31 -12.97
N PHE A 62 -0.42 -0.69 -11.96
CA PHE A 62 0.20 0.37 -11.16
C PHE A 62 -0.20 0.27 -9.69
N ILE A 63 -1.36 0.83 -9.29
CA ILE A 63 -1.81 0.87 -7.89
C ILE A 63 -3.33 0.76 -7.77
N ILE A 64 -3.80 0.39 -6.57
CA ILE A 64 -5.15 0.61 -6.11
C ILE A 64 -5.09 1.52 -4.89
N GLN A 65 -5.82 2.62 -4.89
CA GLN A 65 -5.76 3.66 -3.86
C GLN A 65 -7.12 3.90 -3.22
N GLY A 66 -7.13 4.01 -1.90
CA GLY A 66 -8.32 4.27 -1.11
C GLY A 66 -8.01 4.99 0.20
N GLY A 67 -8.98 4.99 1.12
CA GLY A 67 -8.80 5.57 2.44
C GLY A 67 -9.23 7.03 2.56
N ASP A 68 -9.91 7.56 1.56
CA ASP A 68 -10.50 8.91 1.59
C ASP A 68 -12.00 8.83 1.84
N PRO A 69 -12.51 9.35 3.00
CA PRO A 69 -13.94 9.34 3.30
C PRO A 69 -14.80 10.07 2.26
N THR A 70 -14.22 11.04 1.55
CA THR A 70 -14.95 11.78 0.49
C THR A 70 -14.99 11.02 -0.83
N GLY A 71 -14.10 10.04 -1.02
CA GLY A 71 -14.01 9.27 -2.27
C GLY A 71 -13.53 10.08 -3.48
N THR A 72 -12.94 11.25 -3.27
CA THR A 72 -12.50 12.18 -4.33
C THR A 72 -10.98 12.22 -4.52
N GLY A 73 -10.22 11.72 -3.56
CA GLY A 73 -8.78 11.85 -3.49
C GLY A 73 -8.30 13.13 -2.79
N MET A 74 -9.21 14.01 -2.42
CA MET A 74 -8.90 15.32 -1.79
C MET A 74 -9.10 15.33 -0.29
N GLY A 75 -9.72 14.29 0.29
CA GLY A 75 -10.07 14.23 1.70
C GLY A 75 -9.22 13.28 2.51
N GLY A 76 -9.65 13.08 3.74
CA GLY A 76 -8.98 12.21 4.69
C GLY A 76 -8.01 12.95 5.61
N GLU A 77 -7.93 12.48 6.84
CA GLU A 77 -7.02 13.02 7.84
C GLU A 77 -6.40 11.91 8.67
N SER A 78 -5.28 12.20 9.31
CA SER A 78 -4.60 11.24 10.18
C SER A 78 -5.38 11.02 11.48
N LEU A 79 -4.96 10.00 12.23
CA LEU A 79 -5.46 9.72 13.59
C LEU A 79 -5.38 10.93 14.51
N TRP A 80 -4.43 11.84 14.28
CA TRP A 80 -4.19 13.04 15.09
C TRP A 80 -4.82 14.31 14.51
N GLY A 81 -5.56 14.20 13.40
CA GLY A 81 -6.24 15.32 12.76
C GLY A 81 -5.33 16.29 12.01
N LYS A 82 -4.05 15.96 11.83
CA LYS A 82 -3.06 16.77 11.12
C LYS A 82 -2.13 15.87 10.33
N PRO A 83 -1.48 16.38 9.26
CA PRO A 83 -0.49 15.60 8.51
C PRO A 83 0.67 15.15 9.41
N PHE A 84 1.22 13.97 9.10
CA PHE A 84 2.40 13.46 9.79
C PHE A 84 3.53 13.14 8.81
N ASN A 85 4.74 13.06 9.36
CA ASN A 85 5.96 12.93 8.58
C ASN A 85 6.12 11.58 7.90
N ASP A 86 6.84 11.57 6.79
CA ASP A 86 7.26 10.36 6.12
C ASP A 86 8.22 9.54 7.01
N GLU A 87 8.17 8.23 6.85
CA GLU A 87 9.03 7.29 7.55
C GLU A 87 9.69 6.35 6.52
N PHE A 88 10.67 6.85 5.80
CA PHE A 88 11.39 6.06 4.80
C PHE A 88 12.38 5.11 5.47
N SER A 89 12.32 3.84 5.09
CA SER A 89 13.21 2.81 5.61
C SER A 89 14.03 2.18 4.48
N ASN A 90 15.28 1.87 4.76
CA ASN A 90 16.13 1.12 3.84
C ASN A 90 15.82 -0.39 3.83
N GLN A 91 14.80 -0.81 4.57
CA GLN A 91 14.34 -2.21 4.65
C GLN A 91 13.00 -2.43 3.95
N LEU A 92 12.31 -1.35 3.54
CA LEU A 92 10.98 -1.41 2.92
C LEU A 92 10.98 -0.70 1.56
N PHE A 93 10.38 -1.35 0.58
CA PHE A 93 10.36 -0.89 -0.81
C PHE A 93 8.96 -1.05 -1.41
N ASN A 94 8.65 -0.28 -2.45
CA ASN A 94 7.39 -0.39 -3.17
C ASN A 94 7.38 -1.59 -4.13
N LEU A 95 7.58 -2.77 -3.56
CA LEU A 95 7.47 -4.05 -4.27
C LEU A 95 6.00 -4.30 -4.67
N LYS A 96 5.77 -5.21 -5.60
CA LYS A 96 4.40 -5.67 -5.88
C LYS A 96 3.75 -6.17 -4.59
N GLY A 97 2.56 -5.67 -4.27
CA GLY A 97 1.84 -5.99 -3.04
C GLY A 97 2.20 -5.10 -1.84
N ALA A 98 3.09 -4.13 -1.98
CA ALA A 98 3.42 -3.19 -0.90
C ALA A 98 2.22 -2.29 -0.57
N LEU A 99 2.02 -2.04 0.72
CA LEU A 99 1.08 -1.04 1.24
C LEU A 99 1.86 0.22 1.59
N SER A 100 1.48 1.33 0.96
CA SER A 100 2.17 2.61 1.08
C SER A 100 1.20 3.76 1.31
N MET A 101 1.70 4.87 1.87
CA MET A 101 0.89 6.07 2.09
C MET A 101 0.82 6.93 0.84
N ALA A 102 -0.40 7.27 0.44
CA ALA A 102 -0.61 8.37 -0.49
C ALA A 102 -0.29 9.69 0.20
N ASN A 103 0.18 10.69 -0.55
CA ASN A 103 0.48 12.02 -0.02
C ASN A 103 0.33 13.10 -1.10
N ALA A 104 0.38 14.35 -0.67
CA ALA A 104 0.37 15.53 -1.54
C ALA A 104 1.73 16.25 -1.55
N GLY A 105 2.81 15.49 -1.39
CA GLY A 105 4.18 15.96 -1.27
C GLY A 105 4.82 15.51 0.04
N PRO A 106 6.06 15.92 0.34
CA PRO A 106 6.77 15.50 1.53
C PRO A 106 6.00 15.81 2.83
N ASN A 107 5.96 14.84 3.74
CA ASN A 107 5.42 15.00 5.10
C ASN A 107 3.96 15.46 5.15
N THR A 108 3.13 14.94 4.24
CA THR A 108 1.69 15.26 4.16
C THR A 108 0.79 14.03 4.32
N ASN A 109 1.24 13.02 5.06
CA ASN A 109 0.47 11.80 5.26
C ASN A 109 -0.81 12.04 6.07
N GLY A 110 -1.90 11.44 5.62
CA GLY A 110 -3.21 11.49 6.27
C GLY A 110 -3.79 10.10 6.46
N SER A 111 -4.90 9.80 5.80
CA SER A 111 -5.56 8.50 5.85
C SER A 111 -5.44 7.68 4.55
N GLN A 112 -5.16 8.32 3.43
CA GLN A 112 -5.13 7.65 2.13
C GLN A 112 -3.90 6.75 1.99
N PHE A 113 -4.12 5.58 1.40
CA PHE A 113 -3.08 4.58 1.15
C PHE A 113 -3.26 4.00 -0.24
N PHE A 114 -2.24 3.31 -0.73
CA PHE A 114 -2.33 2.52 -1.94
C PHE A 114 -1.63 1.16 -1.78
N ILE A 115 -2.03 0.21 -2.60
CA ILE A 115 -1.37 -1.08 -2.73
C ILE A 115 -0.79 -1.16 -4.12
N VAL A 116 0.48 -1.52 -4.22
CA VAL A 116 1.20 -1.64 -5.50
C VAL A 116 0.74 -2.90 -6.21
N THR A 117 0.24 -2.75 -7.44
CA THR A 117 -0.26 -3.85 -8.27
C THR A 117 0.56 -4.06 -9.55
N ASN A 118 1.52 -3.18 -9.82
CA ASN A 118 2.39 -3.29 -10.99
C ASN A 118 3.06 -4.67 -11.03
N ALA A 119 2.87 -5.39 -12.14
CA ALA A 119 3.43 -6.71 -12.36
C ALA A 119 4.46 -6.74 -13.50
N HIS A 120 4.57 -5.65 -14.25
CA HIS A 120 5.44 -5.56 -15.43
C HIS A 120 6.38 -4.37 -15.30
N LEU A 121 7.62 -4.67 -14.96
CA LEU A 121 8.69 -3.67 -14.89
C LEU A 121 9.57 -3.79 -16.12
N ASP A 122 9.91 -2.65 -16.74
CA ASP A 122 10.81 -2.64 -17.91
C ASP A 122 12.14 -3.31 -17.53
N PRO A 123 12.65 -4.26 -18.35
CA PRO A 123 13.92 -4.93 -18.06
C PRO A 123 15.11 -3.98 -17.88
N SER A 124 15.11 -2.80 -18.52
CA SER A 124 16.14 -1.78 -18.34
C SER A 124 16.17 -1.21 -16.92
N MET A 125 15.06 -1.30 -16.20
CA MET A 125 14.95 -0.81 -14.81
C MET A 125 15.89 -1.56 -13.87
N GLN A 126 16.14 -2.85 -14.11
CA GLN A 126 17.04 -3.63 -13.25
C GLN A 126 18.47 -3.10 -13.28
N ALA A 127 18.96 -2.74 -14.45
CA ALA A 127 20.27 -2.12 -14.59
C ALA A 127 20.31 -0.75 -13.86
N GLN A 128 19.24 0.04 -14.00
CA GLN A 128 19.11 1.33 -13.32
C GLN A 128 19.10 1.17 -11.80
N LEU A 129 18.41 0.16 -11.26
CA LEU A 129 18.38 -0.13 -9.83
C LEU A 129 19.77 -0.52 -9.31
N SER A 130 20.49 -1.35 -10.07
CA SER A 130 21.86 -1.75 -9.72
C SER A 130 22.79 -0.53 -9.70
N GLU A 131 22.74 0.32 -10.71
CA GLU A 131 23.51 1.56 -10.79
C GLU A 131 23.17 2.53 -9.66
N ALA A 132 21.90 2.57 -9.23
CA ALA A 132 21.44 3.40 -8.11
C ALA A 132 21.80 2.82 -6.73
N GLY A 133 22.42 1.64 -6.67
CA GLY A 133 22.87 1.03 -5.43
C GLY A 133 21.79 0.29 -4.65
N PHE A 134 20.71 -0.13 -5.29
CA PHE A 134 19.68 -0.95 -4.63
C PHE A 134 20.28 -2.30 -4.19
N PRO A 135 19.85 -2.84 -3.04
CA PRO A 135 20.29 -4.15 -2.59
C PRO A 135 19.90 -5.26 -3.56
N GLU A 136 20.81 -6.23 -3.77
CA GLU A 136 20.56 -7.33 -4.71
C GLU A 136 19.27 -8.10 -4.43
N PRO A 137 18.91 -8.46 -3.18
CA PRO A 137 17.63 -9.14 -2.90
C PRO A 137 16.40 -8.31 -3.30
N ILE A 138 16.49 -7.00 -3.24
CA ILE A 138 15.41 -6.08 -3.62
C ILE A 138 15.33 -5.96 -5.15
N ILE A 139 16.47 -5.89 -5.84
CA ILE A 139 16.49 -5.92 -7.31
C ILE A 139 15.85 -7.22 -7.82
N GLU A 140 16.17 -8.34 -7.19
CA GLU A 140 15.57 -9.63 -7.53
C GLU A 140 14.06 -9.64 -7.29
N ALA A 141 13.60 -9.06 -6.17
CA ALA A 141 12.17 -8.95 -5.86
C ALA A 141 11.43 -8.07 -6.88
N TYR A 142 12.05 -6.99 -7.35
CA TYR A 142 11.46 -6.12 -8.37
C TYR A 142 11.27 -6.80 -9.74
N LYS A 143 11.89 -7.94 -9.98
CA LYS A 143 11.60 -8.74 -11.18
C LYS A 143 10.15 -9.23 -11.26
N GLN A 144 9.48 -9.30 -10.10
CA GLN A 144 8.06 -9.68 -10.01
C GLN A 144 7.11 -8.49 -10.19
N GLY A 145 7.64 -7.29 -10.36
CA GLY A 145 6.88 -6.06 -10.43
C GLY A 145 7.18 -5.13 -9.28
N GLY A 146 6.50 -4.00 -9.26
CA GLY A 146 6.67 -2.96 -8.26
C GLY A 146 6.88 -1.59 -8.88
N THR A 147 7.04 -0.59 -8.02
CA THR A 147 7.15 0.82 -8.42
C THR A 147 8.37 1.49 -7.77
N PRO A 148 9.60 1.10 -8.17
CA PRO A 148 10.81 1.59 -7.51
C PRO A 148 10.97 3.12 -7.54
N TRP A 149 10.36 3.81 -8.51
CA TRP A 149 10.38 5.27 -8.57
C TRP A 149 9.57 5.94 -7.44
N LEU A 150 8.75 5.19 -6.70
CA LEU A 150 8.00 5.68 -5.54
C LEU A 150 8.78 5.49 -4.23
N ASP A 151 9.89 4.75 -4.23
CA ASP A 151 10.73 4.57 -3.05
C ASP A 151 11.31 5.92 -2.60
N HIS A 152 11.30 6.16 -1.27
CA HIS A 152 11.68 7.42 -0.63
C HIS A 152 10.81 8.63 -1.07
N ARG A 153 9.61 8.37 -1.58
CA ARG A 153 8.58 9.37 -1.87
C ARG A 153 7.27 9.07 -1.15
N HIS A 154 7.00 7.79 -0.95
CA HIS A 154 5.83 7.28 -0.23
C HIS A 154 6.29 6.29 0.83
N THR A 155 5.79 6.45 2.06
CA THR A 155 6.13 5.56 3.16
C THR A 155 5.52 4.18 2.95
N VAL A 156 6.37 3.17 2.79
CA VAL A 156 5.97 1.76 2.79
C VAL A 156 5.81 1.30 4.23
N PHE A 157 4.69 0.68 4.58
CA PHE A 157 4.44 0.23 5.95
C PHE A 157 3.78 -1.15 6.05
N GLY A 158 3.53 -1.80 4.93
CA GLY A 158 2.95 -3.14 4.90
C GLY A 158 3.23 -3.88 3.60
N GLN A 159 2.83 -5.14 3.56
CA GLN A 159 2.97 -6.01 2.40
C GLN A 159 1.83 -7.04 2.40
N VAL A 160 1.20 -7.26 1.25
CA VAL A 160 0.17 -8.29 1.10
C VAL A 160 0.74 -9.64 1.52
N LEU A 161 0.12 -10.26 2.50
CA LEU A 161 0.50 -11.55 3.10
C LEU A 161 -0.27 -12.69 2.45
N SER A 162 -1.56 -12.51 2.22
CA SER A 162 -2.45 -13.46 1.55
C SER A 162 -3.54 -12.73 0.77
N GLY A 163 -4.10 -13.40 -0.24
CA GLY A 163 -5.18 -12.82 -1.04
C GLY A 163 -4.70 -11.85 -2.12
N LEU A 164 -3.45 -11.95 -2.57
CA LEU A 164 -2.93 -11.12 -3.66
C LEU A 164 -3.79 -11.23 -4.93
N SER A 165 -4.39 -12.40 -5.19
CA SER A 165 -5.31 -12.59 -6.31
C SER A 165 -6.55 -11.68 -6.24
N VAL A 166 -7.04 -11.38 -5.04
CA VAL A 166 -8.14 -10.42 -4.84
C VAL A 166 -7.68 -9.01 -5.17
N VAL A 167 -6.50 -8.62 -4.71
CA VAL A 167 -5.90 -7.31 -5.02
C VAL A 167 -5.70 -7.16 -6.54
N GLU A 168 -5.22 -8.18 -7.20
CA GLU A 168 -5.06 -8.21 -8.67
C GLU A 168 -6.42 -8.10 -9.38
N LYS A 169 -7.44 -8.80 -8.90
CA LYS A 169 -8.81 -8.70 -9.40
C LYS A 169 -9.35 -7.28 -9.30
N ILE A 170 -9.16 -6.63 -8.16
CA ILE A 170 -9.55 -5.23 -7.95
C ILE A 170 -8.84 -4.32 -8.96
N SER A 171 -7.54 -4.55 -9.20
CA SER A 171 -6.76 -3.74 -10.15
C SER A 171 -7.26 -3.79 -11.60
N LYS A 172 -8.07 -4.78 -11.94
CA LYS A 172 -8.59 -5.02 -13.30
C LYS A 172 -10.01 -4.50 -13.51
N VAL A 173 -10.67 -3.92 -12.51
CA VAL A 173 -12.02 -3.42 -12.67
C VAL A 173 -12.08 -2.26 -13.66
N LYS A 174 -13.22 -2.12 -14.33
CA LYS A 174 -13.44 -1.02 -15.27
C LYS A 174 -13.45 0.32 -14.54
N THR A 175 -12.68 1.26 -15.05
CA THR A 175 -12.58 2.63 -14.51
C THR A 175 -13.11 3.65 -15.51
N GLY A 176 -13.50 4.80 -15.00
CA GLY A 176 -13.94 5.96 -15.77
C GLY A 176 -13.04 7.16 -15.55
N ALA A 177 -13.63 8.35 -15.52
CA ALA A 177 -12.89 9.59 -15.29
C ALA A 177 -12.10 9.55 -13.98
N ASN A 178 -10.89 10.11 -14.01
CA ASN A 178 -9.97 10.16 -12.86
C ASN A 178 -9.59 8.79 -12.29
N ASP A 179 -9.61 7.75 -13.13
CA ASP A 179 -9.30 6.38 -12.75
C ASP A 179 -10.20 5.84 -11.63
N LYS A 180 -11.40 6.37 -11.52
CA LYS A 180 -12.39 5.94 -10.54
C LYS A 180 -13.15 4.73 -11.09
N PRO A 181 -13.34 3.65 -10.30
CA PRO A 181 -14.15 2.51 -10.73
C PRO A 181 -15.56 2.91 -11.16
N VAL A 182 -16.03 2.34 -12.28
CA VAL A 182 -17.40 2.57 -12.77
C VAL A 182 -18.40 2.00 -11.76
N GLU A 183 -18.12 0.80 -11.24
CA GLU A 183 -18.86 0.22 -10.12
C GLU A 183 -17.97 0.30 -8.88
N PRO A 184 -18.48 0.83 -7.76
CA PRO A 184 -17.67 1.00 -6.56
C PRO A 184 -17.08 -0.32 -6.05
N VAL A 185 -15.79 -0.31 -5.75
CA VAL A 185 -15.14 -1.37 -4.98
C VAL A 185 -15.06 -0.89 -3.54
N THR A 186 -15.84 -1.53 -2.67
CA THR A 186 -16.04 -1.07 -1.29
C THR A 186 -15.16 -1.87 -0.33
N ILE A 187 -14.54 -1.16 0.62
CA ILE A 187 -13.92 -1.75 1.81
C ILE A 187 -15.06 -1.91 2.82
N ASP A 188 -15.51 -3.14 3.03
CA ASP A 188 -16.58 -3.40 3.98
C ASP A 188 -16.09 -3.23 5.42
N GLN A 189 -14.90 -3.76 5.70
CA GLN A 189 -14.26 -3.65 7.01
C GLN A 189 -12.75 -3.85 6.93
N VAL A 190 -12.00 -3.19 7.81
CA VAL A 190 -10.59 -3.47 8.08
C VAL A 190 -10.45 -3.88 9.54
N THR A 191 -10.01 -5.11 9.78
CA THR A 191 -9.77 -5.65 11.12
C THR A 191 -8.27 -5.77 11.37
N ILE A 192 -7.84 -5.43 12.58
CA ILE A 192 -6.44 -5.56 12.99
C ILE A 192 -6.28 -6.76 13.91
N GLU A 193 -5.36 -7.64 13.57
CA GLU A 193 -4.89 -8.73 14.41
C GLU A 193 -3.46 -8.45 14.86
N ASP A 194 -3.20 -8.57 16.15
CA ASP A 194 -1.87 -8.40 16.75
C ASP A 194 -1.08 -9.72 16.74
#